data_797a8f02583a3582e7fdf8653a89ce64
#
_entry.id   797a8f02583a3582e7fdf8653a89ce64
#
_cell.length_a   1.000
_cell.length_b   1.000
_cell.length_c   1.000
_cell.angle_alpha   90.00
_cell.angle_beta   90.00
_cell.angle_gamma   90.00
#
_symmetry.space_group_name_H-M   'P 1'
#
loop_
_entity.id
_entity.type
_entity.pdbx_description
1 polymer ?
#
loop_
_entity_poly.entity_id
_entity_poly.type
_entity_poly.pdbx_seq_one_letter_code
_entity_poly.pdbx_strand_id
1 'polypeptide(L)'
;GNGPQVGLLAMQAAAYAGVPPYPLDVLGAETEGMIGYLLEQELANLLPASRSVATLLSRVEVDLHDPAFDHPTKPIGPVFAAAQASALAAEHGWVFGPDGDGRRRLVASPRPLRVTGLVPLRWLLAQGAVVIAAGGGGIPVARSADGRSLHGVEAVIDKDLCSSLLACDL
;
A
#
# COMPACT_ATOMS: atom_id res chain seq x y z
N GLY A 1 9.06 -1.52 -1.88
CA GLY A 1 7.94 -0.65 -2.24
C GLY A 1 7.10 -1.26 -3.36
N ASN A 2 5.82 -0.98 -3.38
CA ASN A 2 4.84 -1.54 -4.31
C ASN A 2 4.18 -0.49 -5.23
N GLY A 3 4.65 0.74 -5.25
CA GLY A 3 4.08 1.82 -6.06
C GLY A 3 3.89 1.48 -7.55
N PRO A 4 4.88 0.88 -8.24
CA PRO A 4 4.71 0.43 -9.62
C PRO A 4 3.60 -0.61 -9.78
N GLN A 5 3.51 -1.59 -8.86
CA GLN A 5 2.52 -2.66 -8.90
C GLN A 5 1.11 -2.13 -8.63
N VAL A 6 0.93 -1.31 -7.58
CA VAL A 6 -0.36 -0.66 -7.27
C VAL A 6 -0.86 0.14 -8.47
N GLY A 7 0.02 0.94 -9.09
CA GLY A 7 -0.35 1.74 -10.25
C GLY A 7 -0.69 0.90 -11.48
N LEU A 8 0.01 -0.23 -11.70
CA LEU A 8 -0.31 -1.15 -12.79
C LEU A 8 -1.69 -1.79 -12.57
N LEU A 9 -1.97 -2.29 -11.37
CA LEU A 9 -3.28 -2.85 -11.02
C LEU A 9 -4.39 -1.82 -11.14
N ALA A 10 -4.16 -0.58 -10.71
CA ALA A 10 -5.13 0.50 -10.88
C ALA A 10 -5.47 0.77 -12.35
N MET A 11 -4.48 0.72 -13.24
CA MET A 11 -4.71 0.84 -14.69
C MET A 11 -5.47 -0.36 -15.27
N GLN A 12 -5.11 -1.58 -14.86
CA GLN A 12 -5.77 -2.80 -15.31
C GLN A 12 -7.25 -2.80 -14.85
N ALA A 13 -7.50 -2.41 -13.61
CA ALA A 13 -8.85 -2.28 -13.08
C ALA A 13 -9.67 -1.21 -13.82
N ALA A 14 -9.08 -0.06 -14.13
CA ALA A 14 -9.74 1.01 -14.88
C ALA A 14 -10.00 0.67 -16.36
N ALA A 15 -9.20 -0.23 -16.95
CA ALA A 15 -9.38 -0.66 -18.34
C ALA A 15 -10.62 -1.55 -18.58
N TYR A 16 -11.15 -2.16 -17.53
CA TYR A 16 -12.37 -2.99 -17.64
C TYR A 16 -13.61 -2.20 -17.23
N ALA A 17 -14.34 -1.72 -18.20
CA ALA A 17 -15.53 -0.87 -18.00
C ALA A 17 -16.76 -1.59 -17.40
N GLY A 18 -16.70 -2.90 -17.20
CA GLY A 18 -17.84 -3.72 -16.74
C GLY A 18 -18.11 -3.60 -15.23
N VAL A 19 -17.14 -3.19 -14.44
CA VAL A 19 -17.25 -3.00 -12.98
C VAL A 19 -16.43 -1.79 -12.54
N PRO A 20 -16.80 -1.12 -11.44
CA PRO A 20 -15.96 -0.08 -10.85
C PRO A 20 -14.58 -0.65 -10.46
N PRO A 21 -13.49 0.10 -10.65
CA PRO A 21 -12.17 -0.33 -10.21
C PRO A 21 -12.10 -0.44 -8.68
N TYR A 22 -11.29 -1.38 -8.19
CA TYR A 22 -11.02 -1.46 -6.76
C TYR A 22 -10.30 -0.20 -6.25
N PRO A 23 -10.60 0.25 -5.02
CA PRO A 23 -9.92 1.40 -4.40
C PRO A 23 -8.47 1.05 -4.03
N LEU A 24 -7.65 2.08 -3.78
CA LEU A 24 -6.20 1.91 -3.58
C LEU A 24 -5.85 1.08 -2.34
N ASP A 25 -6.67 1.07 -1.29
CA ASP A 25 -6.47 0.22 -0.12
C ASP A 25 -6.59 -1.27 -0.47
N VAL A 26 -7.56 -1.64 -1.31
CA VAL A 26 -7.72 -3.02 -1.81
C VAL A 26 -6.56 -3.40 -2.72
N LEU A 27 -6.18 -2.53 -3.68
CA LEU A 27 -5.01 -2.75 -4.53
C LEU A 27 -3.70 -2.83 -3.71
N GLY A 28 -3.63 -2.07 -2.62
CA GLY A 28 -2.57 -2.18 -1.61
C GLY A 28 -2.52 -3.58 -1.00
N ALA A 29 -3.66 -4.12 -0.58
CA ALA A 29 -3.76 -5.46 -0.01
C ALA A 29 -3.39 -6.55 -1.04
N GLU A 30 -3.83 -6.44 -2.29
CA GLU A 30 -3.46 -7.35 -3.37
C GLU A 30 -1.94 -7.38 -3.59
N THR A 31 -1.29 -6.20 -3.60
CA THR A 31 0.17 -6.10 -3.78
C THR A 31 0.94 -6.59 -2.57
N GLU A 32 0.45 -6.37 -1.35
CA GLU A 32 1.04 -6.98 -0.14
C GLU A 32 0.99 -8.51 -0.21
N GLY A 33 -0.16 -9.07 -0.59
CA GLY A 33 -0.31 -10.51 -0.77
C GLY A 33 0.61 -11.08 -1.84
N MET A 34 0.72 -10.41 -2.99
CA MET A 34 1.60 -10.82 -4.09
C MET A 34 3.08 -10.82 -3.66
N ILE A 35 3.56 -9.75 -3.06
CA ILE A 35 4.95 -9.63 -2.62
C ILE A 35 5.22 -10.59 -1.47
N GLY A 36 4.32 -10.67 -0.51
CA GLY A 36 4.41 -11.57 0.62
C GLY A 36 4.51 -13.03 0.19
N TYR A 37 3.65 -13.46 -0.74
CA TYR A 37 3.68 -14.81 -1.30
C TYR A 37 5.05 -15.15 -1.91
N LEU A 38 5.58 -14.28 -2.77
CA LEU A 38 6.87 -14.52 -3.43
C LEU A 38 8.01 -14.61 -2.41
N LEU A 39 8.05 -13.69 -1.45
CA LEU A 39 9.09 -13.68 -0.41
C LEU A 39 8.96 -14.89 0.53
N GLU A 40 7.75 -15.24 0.94
CA GLU A 40 7.49 -16.39 1.81
C GLU A 40 7.93 -17.69 1.16
N GLN A 41 7.60 -17.89 -0.12
CA GLN A 41 8.01 -19.07 -0.88
C GLN A 41 9.54 -19.19 -0.98
N GLU A 42 10.23 -18.07 -1.32
CA GLU A 42 11.70 -18.09 -1.44
C GLU A 42 12.37 -18.30 -0.08
N LEU A 43 11.88 -17.67 0.98
CA LEU A 43 12.39 -17.89 2.34
C LEU A 43 12.16 -19.33 2.81
N ALA A 44 10.99 -19.91 2.54
CA ALA A 44 10.69 -21.29 2.90
C ALA A 44 11.59 -22.29 2.16
N ASN A 45 12.02 -22.00 0.93
CA ASN A 45 12.97 -22.82 0.19
C ASN A 45 14.40 -22.76 0.75
N LEU A 46 14.77 -21.64 1.39
CA LEU A 46 16.13 -21.39 1.87
C LEU A 46 16.33 -21.68 3.37
N LEU A 47 15.27 -21.60 4.16
CA LEU A 47 15.31 -21.77 5.60
C LEU A 47 15.12 -23.23 6.01
N PRO A 48 15.66 -23.66 7.17
CA PRO A 48 15.38 -24.99 7.72
C PRO A 48 13.87 -25.18 7.95
N ALA A 49 13.36 -26.40 7.74
CA ALA A 49 11.93 -26.73 7.91
C ALA A 49 11.37 -26.39 9.33
N SER A 50 12.24 -26.26 10.32
CA SER A 50 11.88 -25.84 11.68
C SER A 50 11.65 -24.33 11.82
N ARG A 51 11.97 -23.54 10.80
CA ARG A 51 11.82 -22.09 10.79
C ARG A 51 10.57 -21.68 10.04
N SER A 52 9.52 -21.33 10.75
CA SER A 52 8.28 -20.85 10.14
C SER A 52 8.44 -19.49 9.51
N VAL A 53 7.79 -19.28 8.35
CA VAL A 53 7.64 -17.97 7.70
C VAL A 53 6.15 -17.67 7.63
N ALA A 54 5.76 -16.42 7.81
CA ALA A 54 4.37 -15.99 7.69
C ALA A 54 4.28 -14.59 7.09
N THR A 55 3.34 -14.39 6.19
CA THR A 55 2.98 -13.08 5.64
C THR A 55 1.75 -12.54 6.35
N LEU A 56 1.84 -11.31 6.85
CA LEU A 56 0.73 -10.59 7.47
C LEU A 56 0.34 -9.37 6.65
N LEU A 57 -0.92 -9.30 6.24
CA LEU A 57 -1.50 -8.07 5.70
C LEU A 57 -1.54 -7.02 6.81
N SER A 58 -0.87 -5.89 6.57
CA SER A 58 -0.63 -4.87 7.58
C SER A 58 -1.49 -3.64 7.31
N ARG A 59 -2.55 -3.46 8.11
CA ARG A 59 -3.35 -2.23 8.06
C ARG A 59 -2.66 -1.14 8.85
N VAL A 60 -2.64 0.07 8.27
CA VAL A 60 -1.98 1.23 8.86
C VAL A 60 -2.98 2.38 8.97
N GLU A 61 -3.23 2.82 10.19
CA GLU A 61 -4.17 3.89 10.48
C GLU A 61 -3.57 5.24 10.11
N VAL A 62 -4.36 6.08 9.44
CA VAL A 62 -4.01 7.43 9.03
C VAL A 62 -5.08 8.44 9.46
N ASP A 63 -4.73 9.72 9.49
CA ASP A 63 -5.67 10.81 9.73
C ASP A 63 -6.30 11.25 8.40
N LEU A 64 -7.63 11.26 8.31
CA LEU A 64 -8.35 11.77 7.14
C LEU A 64 -8.19 13.27 6.92
N HIS A 65 -7.74 14.00 7.94
CA HIS A 65 -7.43 15.43 7.84
C HIS A 65 -5.98 15.72 7.48
N ASP A 66 -5.18 14.68 7.18
CA ASP A 66 -3.80 14.88 6.72
C ASP A 66 -3.80 15.67 5.40
N PRO A 67 -3.02 16.77 5.31
CA PRO A 67 -2.96 17.62 4.10
C PRO A 67 -2.50 16.88 2.84
N ALA A 68 -1.94 15.68 2.97
CA ALA A 68 -1.59 14.84 1.84
C ALA A 68 -2.81 14.46 0.97
N PHE A 69 -4.03 14.48 1.50
CA PHE A 69 -5.24 14.22 0.72
C PHE A 69 -5.57 15.37 -0.21
N ASP A 70 -5.30 16.61 0.19
CA ASP A 70 -5.49 17.79 -0.64
C ASP A 70 -4.30 18.01 -1.61
N HIS A 71 -3.12 17.48 -1.26
CA HIS A 71 -1.88 17.65 -2.01
C HIS A 71 -1.21 16.31 -2.31
N PRO A 72 -1.73 15.51 -3.29
CA PRO A 72 -1.14 14.24 -3.66
C PRO A 72 0.30 14.38 -4.19
N THR A 73 1.24 13.64 -3.60
CA THR A 73 2.66 13.72 -3.95
C THR A 73 3.31 12.36 -4.22
N LYS A 74 2.68 11.26 -3.84
CA LYS A 74 3.26 9.92 -3.98
C LYS A 74 3.11 9.40 -5.39
N PRO A 75 4.22 9.19 -6.15
CA PRO A 75 4.13 8.65 -7.49
C PRO A 75 3.83 7.14 -7.46
N ILE A 76 2.87 6.71 -8.30
CA ILE A 76 2.53 5.30 -8.51
C ILE A 76 2.44 4.99 -10.01
N GLY A 77 2.61 3.72 -10.35
CA GLY A 77 2.43 3.22 -11.71
C GLY A 77 3.54 3.63 -12.68
N PRO A 78 3.29 3.48 -13.99
CA PRO A 78 4.25 3.82 -15.03
C PRO A 78 4.34 5.33 -15.29
N VAL A 79 5.37 5.72 -16.04
CA VAL A 79 5.51 7.05 -16.59
C VAL A 79 4.75 7.13 -17.92
N PHE A 80 3.96 8.18 -18.10
CA PHE A 80 3.15 8.44 -19.29
C PHE A 80 3.68 9.63 -20.09
N ALA A 81 3.45 9.61 -21.40
CA ALA A 81 3.58 10.81 -22.21
C ALA A 81 2.56 11.89 -21.77
N ALA A 82 2.90 13.17 -21.89
CA ALA A 82 2.06 14.27 -21.39
C ALA A 82 0.63 14.24 -21.92
N ALA A 83 0.43 13.92 -23.22
CA ALA A 83 -0.89 13.83 -23.82
C ALA A 83 -1.73 12.70 -23.21
N GLN A 84 -1.12 11.54 -22.98
CA GLN A 84 -1.78 10.39 -22.35
C GLN A 84 -2.15 10.67 -20.89
N ALA A 85 -1.24 11.28 -20.13
CA ALA A 85 -1.52 11.69 -18.76
C ALA A 85 -2.68 12.67 -18.66
N SER A 86 -2.77 13.63 -19.60
CA SER A 86 -3.89 14.58 -19.65
C SER A 86 -5.23 13.91 -19.97
N ALA A 87 -5.24 12.92 -20.87
CA ALA A 87 -6.44 12.15 -21.18
C ALA A 87 -6.92 11.35 -19.95
N LEU A 88 -6.02 10.62 -19.29
CA LEU A 88 -6.33 9.85 -18.08
C LEU A 88 -6.78 10.75 -16.91
N ALA A 89 -6.19 11.95 -16.77
CA ALA A 89 -6.62 12.93 -15.78
C ALA A 89 -8.06 13.38 -16.03
N ALA A 90 -8.42 13.65 -17.28
CA ALA A 90 -9.78 14.06 -17.65
C ALA A 90 -10.82 12.94 -17.48
N GLU A 91 -10.44 11.70 -17.81
CA GLU A 91 -11.32 10.54 -17.73
C GLU A 91 -11.58 10.06 -16.30
N HIS A 92 -10.51 10.01 -15.45
CA HIS A 92 -10.55 9.39 -14.13
C HIS A 92 -10.44 10.40 -12.96
N GLY A 93 -10.21 11.69 -13.23
CA GLY A 93 -9.93 12.68 -12.18
C GLY A 93 -8.57 12.50 -11.50
N TRP A 94 -7.64 11.76 -12.13
CA TRP A 94 -6.34 11.49 -11.53
C TRP A 94 -5.40 12.71 -11.59
N VAL A 95 -4.59 12.87 -10.55
CA VAL A 95 -3.55 13.88 -10.48
C VAL A 95 -2.26 13.32 -11.08
N PHE A 96 -1.54 14.13 -11.88
CA PHE A 96 -0.25 13.77 -12.47
C PHE A 96 0.81 14.82 -12.17
N GLY A 97 2.02 14.37 -11.87
CA GLY A 97 3.21 15.20 -11.71
C GLY A 97 4.31 14.84 -12.68
N PRO A 98 5.33 15.70 -12.83
CA PRO A 98 6.50 15.45 -13.68
C PRO A 98 7.31 14.28 -13.13
N ASP A 99 7.83 13.44 -14.03
CA ASP A 99 8.76 12.35 -13.69
C ASP A 99 9.67 12.10 -14.91
N GLY A 100 10.91 12.56 -14.85
CA GLY A 100 11.81 12.61 -16.00
C GLY A 100 11.19 13.40 -17.16
N ASP A 101 11.21 12.82 -18.35
CA ASP A 101 10.62 13.42 -19.56
C ASP A 101 9.10 13.19 -19.68
N GLY A 102 8.49 12.51 -18.71
CA GLY A 102 7.08 12.18 -18.72
C GLY A 102 6.32 12.68 -17.50
N ARG A 103 5.19 12.02 -17.24
CA ARG A 103 4.33 12.29 -16.10
C ARG A 103 3.92 10.99 -15.41
N ARG A 104 3.84 11.01 -14.08
CA ARG A 104 3.38 9.87 -13.28
C ARG A 104 2.15 10.26 -12.46
N ARG A 105 1.24 9.30 -12.25
CA ARG A 105 0.10 9.50 -11.36
C ARG A 105 0.59 9.76 -9.94
N LEU A 106 0.04 10.78 -9.32
CA LEU A 106 0.29 11.14 -7.92
C LEU A 106 -0.95 10.80 -7.08
N VAL A 107 -0.73 10.21 -5.92
CA VAL A 107 -1.78 9.88 -4.95
C VAL A 107 -1.45 10.43 -3.58
N ALA A 108 -2.45 10.52 -2.70
CA ALA A 108 -2.26 10.91 -1.32
C ALA A 108 -1.30 9.93 -0.62
N SER A 109 -0.40 10.47 0.21
CA SER A 109 0.51 9.68 1.05
C SER A 109 0.53 10.24 2.46
N PRO A 110 -0.55 10.01 3.24
CA PRO A 110 -0.67 10.52 4.58
C PRO A 110 0.35 9.85 5.51
N ARG A 111 0.68 10.54 6.60
CA ARG A 111 1.59 10.02 7.61
C ARG A 111 0.95 8.83 8.35
N PRO A 112 1.65 7.69 8.50
CA PRO A 112 1.17 6.59 9.29
C PRO A 112 1.11 6.98 10.78
N LEU A 113 -0.01 6.69 11.44
CA LEU A 113 -0.22 6.94 12.87
C LEU A 113 0.03 5.70 13.70
N ARG A 114 -0.44 4.54 13.23
CA ARG A 114 -0.38 3.28 13.95
C ARG A 114 -0.50 2.09 13.01
N VAL A 115 0.35 1.08 13.19
CA VAL A 115 0.17 -0.25 12.57
C VAL A 115 -0.85 -1.03 13.40
N THR A 116 -1.94 -1.47 12.79
CA THR A 116 -2.94 -2.31 13.47
C THR A 116 -2.54 -3.79 13.38
N GLY A 117 -2.98 -4.59 14.34
CA GLY A 117 -2.67 -6.03 14.31
C GLY A 117 -1.29 -6.41 14.82
N LEU A 118 -0.66 -5.59 15.66
CA LEU A 118 0.66 -5.89 16.26
C LEU A 118 0.64 -7.13 17.16
N VAL A 119 -0.49 -7.47 17.77
CA VAL A 119 -0.58 -8.63 18.69
C VAL A 119 -0.23 -9.94 17.98
N PRO A 120 -0.86 -10.33 16.85
CA PRO A 120 -0.46 -11.55 16.14
C PRO A 120 0.98 -11.50 15.62
N LEU A 121 1.47 -10.32 15.21
CA LEU A 121 2.87 -10.15 14.79
C LEU A 121 3.82 -10.49 15.94
N ARG A 122 3.60 -9.93 17.14
CA ARG A 122 4.39 -10.21 18.32
C ARG A 122 4.33 -11.70 18.74
N TRP A 123 3.18 -12.35 18.62
CA TRP A 123 3.05 -13.78 18.88
C TRP A 123 3.93 -14.61 17.95
N LEU A 124 3.90 -14.34 16.65
CA LEU A 124 4.73 -15.05 15.68
C LEU A 124 6.22 -14.85 15.93
N LEU A 125 6.63 -13.60 16.20
CA LEU A 125 8.03 -13.28 16.55
C LEU A 125 8.47 -13.99 17.83
N ALA A 126 7.64 -14.04 18.86
CA ALA A 126 7.93 -14.74 20.11
C ALA A 126 8.11 -16.26 19.92
N GLN A 127 7.48 -16.85 18.91
CA GLN A 127 7.67 -18.25 18.51
C GLN A 127 8.87 -18.43 17.56
N GLY A 128 9.61 -17.40 17.27
CA GLY A 128 10.79 -17.43 16.40
C GLY A 128 10.47 -17.48 14.91
N ALA A 129 9.25 -17.17 14.50
CA ALA A 129 8.90 -17.09 13.08
C ALA A 129 9.58 -15.89 12.40
N VAL A 130 9.86 -16.03 11.12
CA VAL A 130 10.16 -14.91 10.22
C VAL A 130 8.84 -14.34 9.75
N VAL A 131 8.64 -13.02 9.95
CA VAL A 131 7.37 -12.38 9.59
C VAL A 131 7.61 -11.33 8.52
N ILE A 132 6.86 -11.44 7.43
CA ILE A 132 6.79 -10.45 6.36
C ILE A 132 5.59 -9.56 6.67
N ALA A 133 5.82 -8.28 6.89
CA ALA A 133 4.79 -7.31 7.27
C ALA A 133 5.04 -5.95 6.60
N ALA A 134 4.05 -5.08 6.61
CA ALA A 134 4.11 -3.72 6.06
C ALA A 134 4.55 -3.65 4.59
N GLY A 135 4.19 -4.65 3.79
CA GLY A 135 4.55 -4.75 2.37
C GLY A 135 4.14 -3.50 1.59
N GLY A 136 5.13 -2.75 1.10
CA GLY A 136 4.89 -1.54 0.32
C GLY A 136 4.44 -0.30 1.11
N GLY A 137 4.27 -0.40 2.43
CA GLY A 137 3.84 0.70 3.31
C GLY A 137 2.58 0.40 4.12
N GLY A 138 2.00 -0.78 3.90
CA GLY A 138 0.76 -1.19 4.55
C GLY A 138 -0.52 -0.72 3.84
N ILE A 139 -1.64 -1.26 4.27
CA ILE A 139 -2.97 -0.97 3.74
C ILE A 139 -3.53 0.24 4.51
N PRO A 140 -3.77 1.38 3.85
CA PRO A 140 -4.26 2.58 4.52
C PRO A 140 -5.69 2.40 5.01
N VAL A 141 -5.91 2.67 6.29
CA VAL A 141 -7.24 2.66 6.90
C VAL A 141 -7.42 3.89 7.78
N ALA A 142 -8.65 4.36 7.90
CA ALA A 142 -9.01 5.40 8.83
C ALA A 142 -10.09 4.95 9.80
N ARG A 143 -10.12 5.57 10.97
CA ARG A 143 -11.11 5.29 11.99
C ARG A 143 -12.35 6.15 11.77
N SER A 144 -13.53 5.56 11.93
CA SER A 144 -14.78 6.30 11.94
C SER A 144 -14.83 7.33 13.08
N ALA A 145 -15.64 8.38 12.93
CA ALA A 145 -15.75 9.46 13.91
C ALA A 145 -16.17 8.97 15.32
N ASP A 146 -16.93 7.87 15.40
CA ASP A 146 -17.31 7.24 16.65
C ASP A 146 -16.23 6.30 17.25
N GLY A 147 -15.09 6.15 16.55
CA GLY A 147 -13.95 5.33 16.94
C GLY A 147 -14.16 3.82 16.87
N ARG A 148 -15.32 3.34 16.38
CA ARG A 148 -15.72 1.92 16.47
C ARG A 148 -15.31 1.07 15.28
N SER A 149 -15.17 1.66 14.09
CA SER A 149 -14.85 0.92 12.87
C SER A 149 -13.63 1.50 12.16
N LEU A 150 -12.99 0.66 11.35
CA LEU A 150 -11.95 1.04 10.40
C LEU A 150 -12.51 0.86 8.99
N HIS A 151 -12.19 1.76 8.10
CA HIS A 151 -12.53 1.69 6.69
C HIS A 151 -11.29 2.00 5.84
N GLY A 152 -11.23 1.42 4.64
CA GLY A 152 -10.14 1.67 3.70
C GLY A 152 -10.12 3.11 3.21
N VAL A 153 -8.95 3.58 2.80
CA VAL A 153 -8.71 4.96 2.38
C VAL A 153 -8.01 4.99 1.02
N GLU A 154 -8.40 5.92 0.17
CA GLU A 154 -7.81 6.11 -1.17
C GLU A 154 -6.44 6.80 -1.06
N ALA A 155 -5.42 6.04 -0.63
CA ALA A 155 -4.06 6.53 -0.37
C ALA A 155 -3.02 5.42 -0.55
N VAL A 156 -1.74 5.79 -0.56
CA VAL A 156 -0.60 4.86 -0.51
C VAL A 156 0.41 5.36 0.52
N ILE A 157 0.66 4.57 1.55
CA ILE A 157 1.56 4.94 2.64
C ILE A 157 3.02 4.81 2.21
N ASP A 158 3.87 5.66 2.74
CA ASP A 158 5.31 5.56 2.56
C ASP A 158 5.88 4.36 3.35
N LYS A 159 6.60 3.46 2.64
CA LYS A 159 7.14 2.22 3.23
C LYS A 159 8.17 2.48 4.32
N ASP A 160 8.97 3.54 4.19
CA ASP A 160 10.04 3.83 5.13
C ASP A 160 9.45 4.37 6.44
N LEU A 161 8.43 5.23 6.34
CA LEU A 161 7.69 5.71 7.51
C LEU A 161 6.94 4.58 8.22
N CYS A 162 6.26 3.71 7.47
CA CYS A 162 5.55 2.56 8.03
C CYS A 162 6.52 1.58 8.73
N SER A 163 7.64 1.25 8.07
CA SER A 163 8.63 0.33 8.62
C SER A 163 9.31 0.90 9.87
N SER A 164 9.60 2.21 9.87
CA SER A 164 10.13 2.90 11.05
C SER A 164 9.16 2.87 12.22
N LEU A 165 7.88 3.16 11.96
CA LEU A 165 6.82 3.09 12.98
C LEU A 165 6.71 1.66 13.54
N LEU A 166 6.66 0.65 12.67
CA LEU A 166 6.58 -0.74 13.08
C LEU A 166 7.79 -1.17 13.94
N ALA A 167 9.00 -0.74 13.55
CA ALA A 167 10.21 -1.03 14.31
C ALA A 167 10.24 -0.37 15.71
N CYS A 168 9.63 0.81 15.85
CA CYS A 168 9.48 1.46 17.15
C CYS A 168 8.43 0.77 18.05
N ASP A 169 7.43 0.14 17.45
CA ASP A 169 6.32 -0.50 18.16
C ASP A 169 6.62 -1.95 18.57
N LEU A 170 7.68 -2.58 18.03
CA LEU A 170 8.11 -3.95 18.33
C LEU A 170 9.14 -4.03 19.44
#